data_218eb583974735685c0ff907cbc60fa2
#
_entry.id   218eb583974735685c0ff907cbc60fa2
#
_cell.length_a   1.000
_cell.length_b   1.000
_cell.length_c   1.000
_cell.angle_alpha   90.00
_cell.angle_beta   90.00
_cell.angle_gamma   90.00
#
_symmetry.space_group_name_H-M   'P 1'
#
loop_
_entity.id
_entity.type
_entity.pdbx_description
1 polymer ?
#
loop_
_entity_poly.entity_id
_entity_poly.type
_entity_poly.pdbx_seq_one_letter_code
_entity_poly.pdbx_strand_id
1 'polypeptide(L)'
;IVLQSALYETEPWGFSSENLFINGAVACQTTLTPLEVLQKTQAIEKQLGRTHKTKNDEYEDRVIDIDILLYDDLHLHHSQLVIPHPHIAKRPFVYQPLCDILSKSTLERIIGQEIPYNKKEAQ
;
A
#
# COMPACT_ATOMS: atom_id res chain seq x y z
N ILE A 1 10.89 10.12 3.37
CA ILE A 1 9.47 10.16 3.77
C ILE A 1 9.09 11.59 4.07
N VAL A 2 8.05 12.07 3.40
CA VAL A 2 7.56 13.45 3.56
C VAL A 2 6.33 13.46 4.47
N LEU A 3 5.42 12.52 4.27
CA LEU A 3 4.18 12.40 5.04
C LEU A 3 3.98 10.95 5.44
N GLN A 4 3.29 10.76 6.55
CA GLN A 4 3.00 9.43 7.09
C GLN A 4 1.58 9.42 7.64
N SER A 5 0.83 8.38 7.33
CA SER A 5 -0.51 8.18 7.86
C SER A 5 -0.46 7.67 9.31
N ALA A 6 -1.62 7.65 9.96
CA ALA A 6 -1.80 6.84 11.15
C ALA A 6 -1.67 5.36 10.78
N LEU A 7 -1.40 4.52 11.77
CA LEU A 7 -1.37 3.07 11.58
C LEU A 7 -2.74 2.50 11.91
N TYR A 8 -3.20 1.57 11.09
CA TYR A 8 -4.53 0.97 11.20
C TYR A 8 -4.38 -0.54 11.40
N GLU A 9 -5.02 -1.09 12.41
CA GLU A 9 -5.12 -2.53 12.58
C GLU A 9 -6.30 -3.05 11.79
N THR A 10 -6.09 -4.13 11.05
CA THR A 10 -7.15 -4.76 10.27
C THR A 10 -7.07 -6.27 10.45
N GLU A 11 -8.23 -6.93 10.38
CA GLU A 11 -8.28 -8.38 10.41
C GLU A 11 -7.84 -8.97 9.08
N PRO A 12 -7.22 -10.16 9.09
CA PRO A 12 -6.87 -10.84 7.84
C PRO A 12 -8.12 -11.09 7.00
N TRP A 13 -8.03 -10.78 5.72
CA TRP A 13 -9.14 -10.93 4.81
C TRP A 13 -9.25 -12.38 4.35
N GLY A 14 -10.44 -12.98 4.50
CA GLY A 14 -10.78 -14.28 3.92
C GLY A 14 -10.31 -15.49 4.72
N PHE A 15 -9.64 -15.31 5.85
CA PHE A 15 -9.27 -16.43 6.72
C PHE A 15 -9.14 -15.94 8.15
N SER A 16 -9.35 -16.86 9.11
CA SER A 16 -9.15 -16.52 10.50
C SER A 16 -7.69 -16.71 10.86
N SER A 17 -7.11 -15.67 11.43
CA SER A 17 -5.75 -15.68 11.94
C SER A 17 -5.73 -14.95 13.26
N GLU A 18 -4.90 -15.39 14.19
CA GLU A 18 -4.72 -14.68 15.45
C GLU A 18 -3.94 -13.39 15.27
N ASN A 19 -3.27 -13.23 14.12
CA ASN A 19 -2.46 -12.06 13.84
C ASN A 19 -3.27 -10.98 13.14
N LEU A 20 -3.25 -9.78 13.68
CA LEU A 20 -3.82 -8.61 13.02
C LEU A 20 -2.79 -8.02 12.07
N PHE A 21 -3.27 -7.47 10.96
CA PHE A 21 -2.42 -6.70 10.06
C PHE A 21 -2.40 -5.24 10.49
N ILE A 22 -1.24 -4.63 10.38
CA ILE A 22 -1.09 -3.20 10.56
C ILE A 22 -0.81 -2.59 9.21
N ASN A 23 -1.63 -1.62 8.82
CA ASN A 23 -1.53 -0.94 7.54
C ASN A 23 -1.29 0.54 7.75
N GLY A 24 -0.55 1.14 6.85
CA GLY A 24 -0.29 2.56 6.83
C GLY A 24 0.14 3.00 5.45
N ALA A 25 0.23 4.29 5.25
CA ALA A 25 0.68 4.87 3.99
C ALA A 25 1.74 5.92 4.27
N VAL A 26 2.70 6.02 3.37
CA VAL A 26 3.73 7.07 3.43
C VAL A 26 3.85 7.71 2.07
N ALA A 27 4.17 9.00 2.07
CA ALA A 27 4.52 9.73 0.86
C ALA A 27 6.01 10.03 0.89
N CYS A 28 6.68 9.78 -0.21
CA CYS A 28 8.12 9.98 -0.33
C CYS A 28 8.41 10.84 -1.55
N GLN A 29 9.44 11.67 -1.46
CA GLN A 29 9.99 12.34 -2.63
C GLN A 29 11.14 11.51 -3.16
N THR A 30 11.24 11.38 -4.48
CA THR A 30 12.28 10.59 -5.10
C THR A 30 12.55 11.10 -6.51
N THR A 31 13.78 10.91 -6.97
CA THR A 31 14.18 11.15 -8.36
C THR A 31 14.17 9.84 -9.18
N LEU A 32 13.84 8.72 -8.54
CA LEU A 32 13.80 7.42 -9.18
C LEU A 32 12.56 7.28 -10.04
N THR A 33 12.66 6.48 -11.11
CA THR A 33 11.49 6.11 -11.90
C THR A 33 10.61 5.13 -11.12
N PRO A 34 9.33 4.95 -11.52
CA PRO A 34 8.45 4.00 -10.83
C PRO A 34 9.02 2.58 -10.72
N LEU A 35 9.64 2.07 -11.78
CA LEU A 35 10.23 0.73 -11.74
C LEU A 35 11.46 0.66 -10.85
N GLU A 36 12.24 1.73 -10.77
CA GLU A 36 13.36 1.80 -9.84
C GLU A 36 12.86 1.83 -8.40
N VAL A 37 11.77 2.55 -8.12
CA VAL A 37 11.14 2.54 -6.79
C VAL A 37 10.67 1.13 -6.44
N LEU A 38 10.06 0.43 -7.40
CA LEU A 38 9.63 -0.96 -7.19
C LEU A 38 10.82 -1.84 -6.79
N GLN A 39 11.94 -1.71 -7.48
CA GLN A 39 13.15 -2.48 -7.15
C GLN A 39 13.64 -2.18 -5.73
N LYS A 40 13.61 -0.90 -5.34
CA LYS A 40 14.02 -0.49 -3.98
C LYS A 40 13.10 -1.06 -2.92
N THR A 41 11.78 -1.00 -3.13
CA THR A 41 10.82 -1.51 -2.15
C THR A 41 10.93 -3.02 -2.02
N GLN A 42 11.14 -3.74 -3.13
CA GLN A 42 11.36 -5.18 -3.09
C GLN A 42 12.65 -5.54 -2.35
N ALA A 43 13.70 -4.74 -2.50
CA ALA A 43 14.95 -4.95 -1.77
C ALA A 43 14.74 -4.76 -0.26
N ILE A 44 13.95 -3.75 0.13
CA ILE A 44 13.62 -3.51 1.53
C ILE A 44 12.82 -4.68 2.11
N GLU A 45 11.82 -5.16 1.38
CA GLU A 45 11.04 -6.33 1.81
C GLU A 45 11.93 -7.54 2.04
N LYS A 46 12.88 -7.76 1.14
CA LYS A 46 13.85 -8.85 1.27
C LYS A 46 14.70 -8.72 2.54
N GLN A 47 15.20 -7.51 2.79
CA GLN A 47 16.04 -7.26 3.96
C GLN A 47 15.28 -7.48 5.26
N LEU A 48 13.98 -7.19 5.26
CA LEU A 48 13.16 -7.24 6.47
C LEU A 48 12.54 -8.60 6.75
N GLY A 49 12.77 -9.60 5.91
CA GLY A 49 12.30 -10.93 6.28
C GLY A 49 11.85 -11.85 5.17
N ARG A 50 11.84 -11.41 3.91
CA ARG A 50 11.42 -12.28 2.81
C ARG A 50 12.49 -13.26 2.37
N THR A 51 13.69 -13.19 2.97
CA THR A 51 14.82 -14.03 2.61
C THR A 51 14.79 -15.41 3.25
N HIS A 52 13.92 -15.63 4.23
CA HIS A 52 13.88 -16.89 4.94
C HIS A 52 12.85 -17.83 4.33
N LYS A 53 13.30 -18.69 3.44
CA LYS A 53 12.56 -19.90 3.15
C LYS A 53 12.75 -20.83 4.34
N THR A 54 11.66 -21.21 5.00
CA THR A 54 11.73 -22.28 5.96
C THR A 54 12.11 -23.57 5.26
N LYS A 55 12.78 -24.46 5.97
CA LYS A 55 13.27 -25.72 5.42
C LYS A 55 12.20 -26.63 4.82
N ASN A 56 10.92 -26.31 5.03
CA ASN A 56 9.79 -27.13 4.63
C ASN A 56 8.91 -26.47 3.57
N ASP A 57 9.40 -25.44 2.88
CA ASP A 57 8.63 -24.66 1.91
C ASP A 57 7.35 -24.07 2.49
N GLU A 58 7.23 -23.99 3.80
CA GLU A 58 6.11 -23.33 4.43
C GLU A 58 6.29 -21.80 4.34
N TYR A 59 5.20 -21.14 4.00
CA TYR A 59 5.22 -19.68 3.93
C TYR A 59 5.22 -19.11 5.34
N GLU A 60 6.27 -18.41 5.69
CA GLU A 60 6.23 -17.57 6.88
C GLU A 60 5.39 -16.33 6.59
N ASP A 61 4.69 -15.84 7.62
CA ASP A 61 4.01 -14.55 7.52
C ASP A 61 5.05 -13.50 7.13
N ARG A 62 4.70 -12.71 6.12
CA ARG A 62 5.58 -11.64 5.66
C ARG A 62 5.66 -10.58 6.74
N VAL A 63 6.88 -10.15 7.05
CA VAL A 63 7.09 -9.07 7.99
C VAL A 63 6.51 -7.76 7.46
N ILE A 64 6.64 -7.54 6.15
CA ILE A 64 6.15 -6.32 5.52
C ILE A 64 5.82 -6.56 4.05
N ASP A 65 4.72 -5.96 3.61
CA ASP A 65 4.39 -5.81 2.20
C ASP A 65 4.38 -4.32 1.87
N ILE A 66 5.09 -3.94 0.83
CA ILE A 66 5.15 -2.55 0.37
C ILE A 66 4.53 -2.49 -1.02
N ASP A 67 3.39 -1.79 -1.12
CA ASP A 67 2.72 -1.57 -2.39
C ASP A 67 2.93 -0.14 -2.84
N ILE A 68 3.24 0.03 -4.13
CA ILE A 68 3.27 1.36 -4.75
C ILE A 68 1.85 1.66 -5.21
N LEU A 69 1.23 2.64 -4.58
CA LEU A 69 -0.17 2.98 -4.86
C LEU A 69 -0.28 4.06 -5.91
N LEU A 70 0.53 5.10 -5.79
CA LEU A 70 0.51 6.29 -6.63
C LEU A 70 1.94 6.75 -6.90
N TYR A 71 2.12 7.39 -8.04
CA TYR A 71 3.36 8.08 -8.38
C TYR A 71 2.95 9.37 -9.10
N ASP A 72 2.81 10.48 -8.33
CA ASP A 72 2.20 11.71 -8.82
C ASP A 72 0.85 11.42 -9.49
N ASP A 73 0.60 11.99 -10.66
CA ASP A 73 -0.62 11.74 -11.45
C ASP A 73 -0.37 10.67 -12.53
N LEU A 74 0.73 9.96 -12.47
CA LEU A 74 1.13 9.04 -13.52
C LEU A 74 0.16 7.87 -13.62
N HIS A 75 -0.17 7.48 -14.85
CA HIS A 75 -0.88 6.26 -15.15
C HIS A 75 0.07 5.35 -15.91
N LEU A 76 0.37 4.20 -15.31
CA LEU A 76 1.32 3.25 -15.86
C LEU A 76 0.71 1.86 -15.88
N HIS A 77 0.77 1.21 -17.02
CA HIS A 77 0.39 -0.20 -17.18
C HIS A 77 1.61 -0.98 -17.65
N HIS A 78 2.29 -1.59 -16.70
CA HIS A 78 3.46 -2.42 -16.95
C HIS A 78 3.20 -3.81 -16.40
N SER A 79 3.86 -4.82 -16.95
CA SER A 79 3.67 -6.20 -16.47
C SER A 79 4.01 -6.39 -15.00
N GLN A 80 4.90 -5.55 -14.45
CA GLN A 80 5.34 -5.63 -13.07
C GLN A 80 4.73 -4.58 -12.15
N LEU A 81 4.08 -3.54 -12.70
CA LEU A 81 3.63 -2.40 -11.92
C LEU A 81 2.50 -1.67 -12.61
N VAL A 82 1.39 -1.54 -11.93
CA VAL A 82 0.24 -0.75 -12.39
C VAL A 82 0.03 0.43 -11.44
N ILE A 83 0.02 1.64 -11.97
CA ILE A 83 -0.20 2.88 -11.22
C ILE A 83 -1.33 3.67 -11.90
N PRO A 84 -2.32 4.15 -11.18
CA PRO A 84 -2.60 3.91 -9.76
C PRO A 84 -2.89 2.44 -9.51
N HIS A 85 -2.64 1.98 -8.27
CA HIS A 85 -2.93 0.60 -7.92
C HIS A 85 -4.41 0.31 -8.18
N PRO A 86 -4.75 -0.82 -8.80
CA PRO A 86 -6.12 -1.03 -9.31
C PRO A 86 -7.18 -1.26 -8.23
N HIS A 87 -6.78 -1.54 -7.00
CA HIS A 87 -7.72 -1.90 -5.93
C HIS A 87 -7.85 -0.85 -4.82
N ILE A 88 -7.36 0.36 -5.03
CA ILE A 88 -7.39 1.40 -3.99
C ILE A 88 -8.82 1.65 -3.50
N ALA A 89 -9.76 1.84 -4.42
CA ALA A 89 -11.14 2.19 -4.08
C ALA A 89 -11.92 1.02 -3.47
N LYS A 90 -11.41 -0.19 -3.58
CA LYS A 90 -12.09 -1.41 -3.11
C LYS A 90 -11.57 -1.91 -1.77
N ARG A 91 -10.49 -1.33 -1.25
CA ARG A 91 -9.82 -1.82 -0.04
C ARG A 91 -9.77 -0.72 1.01
N PRO A 92 -10.64 -0.76 2.03
CA PRO A 92 -10.61 0.25 3.10
C PRO A 92 -9.26 0.35 3.79
N PHE A 93 -8.57 -0.77 3.98
CA PHE A 93 -7.25 -0.78 4.61
C PHE A 93 -6.17 -0.12 3.74
N VAL A 94 -6.51 0.24 2.50
CA VAL A 94 -5.63 0.99 1.59
C VAL A 94 -6.05 2.45 1.53
N TYR A 95 -7.33 2.74 1.22
CA TYR A 95 -7.72 4.14 1.03
C TYR A 95 -7.86 4.93 2.33
N GLN A 96 -8.17 4.28 3.46
CA GLN A 96 -8.23 4.98 4.73
C GLN A 96 -6.88 5.61 5.12
N PRO A 97 -5.77 4.85 5.11
CA PRO A 97 -4.46 5.47 5.35
C PRO A 97 -4.09 6.52 4.30
N LEU A 98 -4.42 6.29 3.04
CA LEU A 98 -4.14 7.26 1.99
C LEU A 98 -4.85 8.59 2.24
N CYS A 99 -6.07 8.56 2.77
CA CYS A 99 -6.82 9.78 3.06
C CYS A 99 -6.26 10.57 4.25
N ASP A 100 -5.32 10.01 5.00
CA ASP A 100 -4.60 10.75 6.03
C ASP A 100 -3.51 11.66 5.43
N ILE A 101 -2.99 11.30 4.27
CA ILE A 101 -1.88 12.04 3.65
C ILE A 101 -2.27 12.74 2.35
N LEU A 102 -3.46 12.48 1.84
CA LEU A 102 -3.93 13.01 0.58
C LEU A 102 -5.43 13.27 0.68
N SER A 103 -5.92 14.40 0.19
CA SER A 103 -7.35 14.68 0.25
C SER A 103 -8.13 13.65 -0.60
N LYS A 104 -9.33 13.32 -0.14
CA LYS A 104 -10.19 12.37 -0.84
C LYS A 104 -10.45 12.83 -2.29
N SER A 105 -10.73 14.12 -2.50
CA SER A 105 -11.00 14.64 -3.83
C SER A 105 -9.79 14.51 -4.76
N THR A 106 -8.59 14.74 -4.26
CA THR A 106 -7.37 14.57 -5.04
C THR A 106 -7.16 13.10 -5.39
N LEU A 107 -7.36 12.21 -4.42
CA LEU A 107 -7.21 10.78 -4.66
C LEU A 107 -8.22 10.28 -5.67
N GLU A 108 -9.49 10.68 -5.55
CA GLU A 108 -10.52 10.30 -6.52
C GLU A 108 -10.21 10.80 -7.92
N ARG A 109 -9.66 12.02 -8.02
CA ARG A 109 -9.25 12.57 -9.31
C ARG A 109 -8.16 11.73 -9.95
N ILE A 110 -7.16 11.33 -9.18
CA ILE A 110 -6.03 10.56 -9.68
C ILE A 110 -6.46 9.16 -10.12
N ILE A 111 -7.26 8.47 -9.30
CA ILE A 111 -7.65 7.09 -9.61
C ILE A 111 -8.85 7.01 -10.55
N GLY A 112 -9.60 8.10 -10.72
CA GLY A 112 -10.76 8.13 -11.61
C GLY A 112 -11.97 7.36 -11.08
N GLN A 113 -12.07 7.18 -9.75
CA GLN A 113 -13.16 6.44 -9.09
C GLN A 113 -13.52 7.14 -7.79
N GLU A 114 -14.80 7.01 -7.41
CA GLU A 114 -15.25 7.47 -6.10
C GLU A 114 -14.77 6.53 -5.00
N ILE A 115 -14.43 7.10 -3.87
CA ILE A 115 -14.02 6.34 -2.69
C ILE A 115 -15.13 6.41 -1.65
N PRO A 116 -15.66 5.26 -1.21
CA PRO A 116 -16.77 5.22 -0.25
C PRO A 116 -16.26 5.45 1.19
N TYR A 117 -15.56 6.55 1.41
CA TYR A 117 -14.99 6.88 2.71
C TYR A 117 -15.18 8.36 3.00
N ASN A 118 -15.74 8.64 4.16
CA ASN A 118 -15.85 10.00 4.66
C ASN A 118 -15.15 10.07 6.01
N LYS A 119 -13.99 10.71 6.05
CA LYS A 119 -13.17 10.81 7.25
C LYS A 119 -13.91 11.50 8.40
N LYS A 120 -14.79 12.46 8.10
CA LYS A 120 -15.58 13.14 9.12
C LYS A 120 -16.61 12.22 9.76
N GLU A 121 -17.18 11.29 9.00
CA GLU A 121 -18.16 10.33 9.50
C GLU A 121 -17.47 9.18 10.25
N ALA A 122 -16.23 8.87 9.91
CA ALA A 122 -15.47 7.80 10.52
C ALA A 122 -14.96 8.16 11.93
N GLN A 123 -15.05 9.41 12.29
CA GLN A 123 -14.72 9.87 13.63
C GLN A 123 -15.99 9.87 14.49
#